data_311a0882d568b44a31c9bb488cd39780
#
_entry.id   311a0882d568b44a31c9bb488cd39780
#
_cell.length_a   1.000
_cell.length_b   1.000
_cell.length_c   1.000
_cell.angle_alpha   90.00
_cell.angle_beta   90.00
_cell.angle_gamma   90.00
#
_symmetry.space_group_name_H-M   'P 1'
#
loop_
_entity.id
_entity.type
_entity.pdbx_description
1 polymer ?
#
loop_
_entity_poly.entity_id
_entity_poly.type
_entity_poly.pdbx_seq_one_letter_code
_entity_poly.pdbx_strand_id
1 'polypeptide(L)'
;DKEQIREIARENNLKVANKPDSEDICFVPDGNYKKFLENNSDLRPKKGNIVNSKGEILGKHTGLYNYTIGQRKGLGISYRVPLFVIGFNPLKNEVIVGEESELYQKEINVTDVNLLLIDEIKEPIEVEVKTRYSSKVAKATIEQNGENQVKVIFDELQRAITPGQSAVFYVGDLVLGGGKIC
;
A
#
# COMPACT_ATOMS: atom_id res chain seq x y z
N ASP A 1 17.32 4.17 -21.29
CA ASP A 1 17.20 3.46 -20.04
C ASP A 1 18.22 3.98 -19.03
N LYS A 2 18.26 3.44 -17.84
CA LYS A 2 19.08 3.92 -16.72
C LYS A 2 20.57 3.67 -16.92
N GLU A 3 20.92 2.58 -17.57
CA GLU A 3 22.32 2.23 -17.90
C GLU A 3 22.90 3.20 -18.92
N GLN A 4 22.12 3.58 -19.92
CA GLN A 4 22.52 4.61 -20.91
C GLN A 4 22.76 5.96 -20.23
N ILE A 5 21.93 6.36 -19.27
CA ILE A 5 22.13 7.62 -18.50
C ILE A 5 23.41 7.54 -17.68
N ARG A 6 23.71 6.40 -17.06
CA ARG A 6 24.96 6.19 -16.31
C ARG A 6 26.20 6.21 -17.21
N GLU A 7 26.07 5.68 -18.41
CA GLU A 7 27.14 5.71 -19.42
C GLU A 7 27.47 7.15 -19.85
N ILE A 8 26.45 7.92 -20.19
CA ILE A 8 26.59 9.37 -20.48
C ILE A 8 27.19 10.11 -19.30
N ALA A 9 26.79 9.77 -18.07
CA ALA A 9 27.35 10.40 -16.87
C ALA A 9 28.83 10.04 -16.65
N ARG A 10 29.24 8.81 -16.96
CA ARG A 10 30.67 8.38 -16.93
C ARG A 10 31.49 9.10 -17.99
N GLU A 11 31.01 9.17 -19.23
CA GLU A 11 31.64 9.89 -20.33
C GLU A 11 31.86 11.38 -20.02
N ASN A 12 30.91 11.98 -19.30
CA ASN A 12 31.01 13.38 -18.85
C ASN A 12 31.71 13.53 -17.48
N ASN A 13 32.35 12.49 -16.96
CA ASN A 13 33.09 12.49 -15.69
C ASN A 13 32.26 12.99 -14.49
N LEU A 14 30.95 12.72 -14.46
CA LEU A 14 30.12 13.12 -13.34
C LEU A 14 30.37 12.21 -12.14
N LYS A 15 30.70 12.79 -10.99
CA LYS A 15 31.02 12.05 -9.74
C LYS A 15 29.87 11.16 -9.26
N VAL A 16 28.64 11.44 -9.70
CA VAL A 16 27.44 10.70 -9.31
C VAL A 16 27.10 9.53 -10.26
N ALA A 17 27.88 9.30 -11.31
CA ALA A 17 27.61 8.27 -12.33
C ALA A 17 27.41 6.87 -11.73
N ASN A 18 28.17 6.54 -10.69
CA ASN A 18 28.13 5.25 -10.01
C ASN A 18 27.37 5.26 -8.66
N LYS A 19 26.70 6.39 -8.34
CA LYS A 19 25.92 6.46 -7.10
C LYS A 19 24.74 5.50 -7.20
N PRO A 20 24.55 4.59 -6.22
CA PRO A 20 23.35 3.76 -6.18
C PRO A 20 22.10 4.64 -6.05
N ASP A 21 20.99 4.13 -6.57
CA ASP A 21 19.72 4.82 -6.43
C ASP A 21 19.34 4.93 -4.95
N SER A 22 18.70 6.03 -4.60
CA SER A 22 18.07 6.15 -3.29
C SER A 22 16.78 5.32 -3.30
N GLU A 23 16.86 4.06 -2.89
CA GLU A 23 15.71 3.15 -2.80
C GLU A 23 14.99 3.28 -1.45
N ASP A 24 15.61 3.97 -0.50
CA ASP A 24 15.12 4.13 0.87
C ASP A 24 14.54 5.53 1.13
N ILE A 25 13.79 5.63 2.23
CA ILE A 25 13.21 6.90 2.68
C ILE A 25 14.35 7.85 3.05
N CYS A 26 14.49 8.96 2.33
CA CYS A 26 15.63 9.87 2.40
C CYS A 26 15.91 10.46 3.81
N PHE A 27 14.89 10.50 4.69
CA PHE A 27 15.04 10.98 6.07
C PHE A 27 15.19 9.84 7.09
N VAL A 28 15.37 8.58 6.63
CA VAL A 28 15.71 7.41 7.46
C VAL A 28 17.05 6.85 6.98
N PRO A 29 18.17 7.51 7.32
CA PRO A 29 19.47 7.25 6.70
C PRO A 29 20.05 5.87 7.01
N ASP A 30 19.60 5.21 8.08
CA ASP A 30 20.00 3.85 8.46
C ASP A 30 19.05 2.76 7.96
N GLY A 31 18.05 3.12 7.12
CA GLY A 31 17.03 2.20 6.59
C GLY A 31 16.11 1.60 7.69
N ASN A 32 16.27 1.99 8.94
CA ASN A 32 15.52 1.46 10.07
C ASN A 32 14.33 2.36 10.41
N TYR A 33 13.28 2.31 9.57
CA TYR A 33 12.07 3.11 9.79
C TYR A 33 11.38 2.85 11.13
N LYS A 34 11.53 1.66 11.70
CA LYS A 34 10.95 1.31 13.01
C LYS A 34 11.57 2.14 14.12
N LYS A 35 12.91 2.18 14.17
CA LYS A 35 13.65 3.00 15.09
C LYS A 35 13.39 4.50 14.87
N PHE A 36 13.25 4.90 13.60
CA PHE A 36 12.89 6.28 13.26
C PHE A 36 11.50 6.64 13.84
N LEU A 37 10.48 5.78 13.67
CA LEU A 37 9.15 6.00 14.24
C LEU A 37 9.18 6.08 15.77
N GLU A 38 9.89 5.16 16.44
CA GLU A 38 10.03 5.14 17.90
C GLU A 38 10.72 6.39 18.47
N ASN A 39 11.67 6.96 17.71
CA ASN A 39 12.43 8.15 18.13
C ASN A 39 11.70 9.47 17.82
N ASN A 40 10.85 9.50 16.78
CA ASN A 40 10.24 10.74 16.27
C ASN A 40 8.73 10.81 16.47
N SER A 41 8.14 9.87 17.20
CA SER A 41 6.72 9.86 17.54
C SER A 41 6.50 9.28 18.95
N ASP A 42 5.30 9.45 19.47
CA ASP A 42 4.88 8.81 20.73
C ASP A 42 4.54 7.33 20.58
N LEU A 43 4.77 6.77 19.39
CA LEU A 43 4.58 5.35 19.15
C LEU A 43 5.56 4.53 19.99
N ARG A 44 4.99 3.67 20.84
CA ARG A 44 5.77 2.70 21.62
C ARG A 44 5.36 1.29 21.21
N PRO A 45 6.30 0.34 21.14
CA PRO A 45 5.98 -1.05 20.85
C PRO A 45 4.96 -1.58 21.86
N LYS A 46 3.74 -1.83 21.42
CA LYS A 46 2.70 -2.42 22.25
C LYS A 46 2.43 -3.83 21.75
N LYS A 47 2.77 -4.81 22.59
CA LYS A 47 2.49 -6.22 22.30
C LYS A 47 0.98 -6.45 22.21
N GLY A 48 0.57 -7.26 21.25
CA GLY A 48 -0.83 -7.63 21.04
C GLY A 48 -0.95 -9.03 20.45
N ASN A 49 -2.13 -9.36 19.95
CA ASN A 49 -2.42 -10.68 19.41
C ASN A 49 -2.28 -10.70 17.89
N ILE A 50 -1.83 -11.84 17.36
CA ILE A 50 -2.04 -12.23 15.98
C ILE A 50 -3.25 -13.15 15.96
N VAL A 51 -4.28 -12.77 15.21
CA VAL A 51 -5.54 -13.52 15.13
C VAL A 51 -5.84 -13.89 13.67
N ASN A 52 -6.59 -14.99 13.47
CA ASN A 52 -7.12 -15.29 12.14
C ASN A 52 -8.41 -14.49 11.85
N SER A 53 -8.97 -14.63 10.65
CA SER A 53 -10.22 -13.98 10.22
C SER A 53 -11.45 -14.36 11.10
N LYS A 54 -11.36 -15.46 11.87
CA LYS A 54 -12.39 -15.88 12.83
C LYS A 54 -12.19 -15.32 14.23
N GLY A 55 -11.08 -14.58 14.48
CA GLY A 55 -10.74 -14.04 15.78
C GLY A 55 -10.00 -15.02 16.72
N GLU A 56 -9.60 -16.19 16.23
CA GLU A 56 -8.79 -17.14 17.03
C GLU A 56 -7.36 -16.64 17.16
N ILE A 57 -6.82 -16.66 18.37
CA ILE A 57 -5.45 -16.20 18.66
C ILE A 57 -4.45 -17.27 18.20
N LEU A 58 -3.58 -16.90 17.26
CA LEU A 58 -2.52 -17.76 16.73
C LEU A 58 -1.14 -17.43 17.29
N GLY A 59 -0.97 -16.23 17.87
CA GLY A 59 0.31 -15.80 18.39
C GLY A 59 0.29 -14.39 18.97
N LYS A 60 1.47 -13.82 19.16
CA LYS A 60 1.69 -12.47 19.68
C LYS A 60 2.54 -11.66 18.73
N HIS A 61 2.25 -10.37 18.63
CA HIS A 61 3.08 -9.43 17.89
C HIS A 61 3.76 -8.41 18.83
N THR A 62 4.78 -7.73 18.34
CA THR A 62 5.58 -6.75 19.10
C THR A 62 5.22 -5.30 18.84
N GLY A 63 4.21 -5.04 18.00
CA GLY A 63 3.72 -3.73 17.60
C GLY A 63 3.12 -3.79 16.20
N LEU A 64 1.97 -3.16 15.98
CA LEU A 64 1.26 -3.19 14.68
C LEU A 64 2.12 -2.69 13.52
N TYR A 65 2.91 -1.63 13.74
CA TYR A 65 3.77 -1.00 12.74
C TYR A 65 4.94 -1.89 12.27
N ASN A 66 5.15 -3.05 12.92
CA ASN A 66 6.14 -4.04 12.48
C ASN A 66 5.63 -4.95 11.36
N TYR A 67 4.36 -4.82 10.98
CA TYR A 67 3.70 -5.69 10.02
C TYR A 67 3.14 -4.88 8.86
N THR A 68 3.05 -5.53 7.69
CA THR A 68 2.54 -4.93 6.46
C THR A 68 1.53 -5.85 5.82
N ILE A 69 0.43 -5.35 5.25
CA ILE A 69 -0.55 -6.15 4.52
C ILE A 69 0.13 -6.89 3.37
N GLY A 70 -0.13 -8.18 3.26
CA GLY A 70 0.52 -9.09 2.33
C GLY A 70 1.81 -9.74 2.86
N GLN A 71 2.30 -9.36 4.05
CA GLN A 71 3.49 -9.97 4.66
C GLN A 71 3.22 -11.44 5.02
N ARG A 72 4.12 -12.33 4.58
CA ARG A 72 4.11 -13.78 4.88
C ARG A 72 5.19 -14.17 5.89
N LYS A 73 6.40 -13.61 5.73
CA LYS A 73 7.57 -13.99 6.55
C LYS A 73 7.61 -13.18 7.86
N GLY A 74 8.19 -13.77 8.91
CA GLY A 74 8.43 -13.06 10.16
C GLY A 74 7.20 -12.91 11.06
N LEU A 75 6.14 -13.69 10.84
CA LEU A 75 4.93 -13.69 11.68
C LEU A 75 5.15 -14.40 13.01
N GLY A 76 6.13 -15.33 13.11
CA GLY A 76 6.42 -16.08 14.32
C GLY A 76 5.32 -17.04 14.73
N ILE A 77 4.44 -17.42 13.82
CA ILE A 77 3.35 -18.38 14.02
C ILE A 77 3.56 -19.62 13.16
N SER A 78 3.14 -20.77 13.65
CA SER A 78 3.11 -22.03 12.90
C SER A 78 1.66 -22.38 12.61
N TYR A 79 1.35 -22.63 11.37
CA TYR A 79 -0.01 -23.00 10.93
C TYR A 79 0.07 -24.02 9.79
N ARG A 80 -1.01 -24.76 9.56
CA ARG A 80 -1.09 -25.83 8.53
C ARG A 80 -0.89 -25.35 7.09
N VAL A 81 -1.25 -24.09 6.82
CA VAL A 81 -1.11 -23.45 5.51
C VAL A 81 -0.37 -22.12 5.67
N PRO A 82 0.22 -21.58 4.59
CA PRO A 82 0.83 -20.24 4.64
C PRO A 82 -0.20 -19.17 5.00
N LEU A 83 0.12 -18.35 6.00
CA LEU A 83 -0.69 -17.20 6.39
C LEU A 83 -0.02 -15.89 5.98
N PHE A 84 -0.85 -14.90 5.72
CA PHE A 84 -0.46 -13.56 5.32
C PHE A 84 -1.17 -12.54 6.22
N VAL A 85 -0.54 -11.39 6.45
CA VAL A 85 -1.23 -10.26 7.08
C VAL A 85 -2.30 -9.76 6.12
N ILE A 86 -3.56 -9.85 6.51
CA ILE A 86 -4.71 -9.39 5.72
C ILE A 86 -5.30 -8.08 6.25
N GLY A 87 -4.97 -7.69 7.49
CA GLY A 87 -5.48 -6.46 8.08
C GLY A 87 -4.99 -6.23 9.50
N PHE A 88 -5.52 -5.16 10.09
CA PHE A 88 -5.23 -4.75 11.46
C PHE A 88 -6.53 -4.36 12.17
N ASN A 89 -6.59 -4.60 13.47
CA ASN A 89 -7.58 -4.03 14.37
C ASN A 89 -6.86 -3.16 15.41
N PRO A 90 -6.71 -1.84 15.16
CA PRO A 90 -6.00 -0.95 16.09
C PRO A 90 -6.67 -0.85 17.46
N LEU A 91 -8.01 -0.90 17.52
CA LEU A 91 -8.76 -0.79 18.77
C LEU A 91 -8.47 -1.96 19.73
N LYS A 92 -8.36 -3.18 19.19
CA LYS A 92 -8.03 -4.38 19.94
C LYS A 92 -6.52 -4.67 19.99
N ASN A 93 -5.73 -3.88 19.26
CA ASN A 93 -4.30 -4.09 19.06
C ASN A 93 -4.00 -5.49 18.52
N GLU A 94 -4.62 -5.83 17.38
CA GLU A 94 -4.52 -7.13 16.73
C GLU A 94 -3.99 -7.02 15.30
N VAL A 95 -3.09 -7.94 14.93
CA VAL A 95 -2.71 -8.23 13.53
C VAL A 95 -3.61 -9.36 13.06
N ILE A 96 -4.35 -9.13 11.98
CA ILE A 96 -5.24 -10.13 11.39
C ILE A 96 -4.49 -10.85 10.28
N VAL A 97 -4.46 -12.18 10.35
CA VAL A 97 -3.83 -13.02 9.34
C VAL A 97 -4.86 -13.96 8.70
N GLY A 98 -4.64 -14.29 7.45
CA GLY A 98 -5.51 -15.19 6.69
C GLY A 98 -4.77 -15.91 5.57
N GLU A 99 -5.47 -16.75 4.84
CA GLU A 99 -4.95 -17.44 3.66
C GLU A 99 -4.77 -16.45 2.49
N GLU A 100 -4.02 -16.85 1.46
CA GLU A 100 -3.72 -15.98 0.33
C GLU A 100 -4.97 -15.47 -0.39
N SER A 101 -6.03 -16.29 -0.48
CA SER A 101 -7.31 -15.90 -1.06
C SER A 101 -7.97 -14.70 -0.38
N GLU A 102 -7.73 -14.54 0.92
CA GLU A 102 -8.28 -13.44 1.72
C GLU A 102 -7.55 -12.09 1.50
N LEU A 103 -6.44 -12.10 0.76
CA LEU A 103 -5.74 -10.88 0.34
C LEU A 103 -6.39 -10.17 -0.85
N TYR A 104 -7.31 -10.85 -1.55
CA TYR A 104 -7.87 -10.35 -2.79
C TYR A 104 -9.17 -9.60 -2.54
N GLN A 105 -9.27 -8.41 -3.12
CA GLN A 105 -10.44 -7.54 -3.05
C GLN A 105 -10.86 -7.08 -4.43
N LYS A 106 -12.16 -6.94 -4.66
CA LYS A 106 -12.74 -6.43 -5.90
C LYS A 106 -13.15 -4.97 -5.79
N GLU A 107 -13.37 -4.49 -4.58
CA GLU A 107 -13.87 -3.14 -4.33
C GLU A 107 -13.04 -2.45 -3.25
N ILE A 108 -12.85 -1.15 -3.39
CA ILE A 108 -12.25 -0.29 -2.37
C ILE A 108 -12.98 1.05 -2.30
N ASN A 109 -12.89 1.68 -1.15
CA ASN A 109 -13.27 3.07 -0.98
C ASN A 109 -12.02 3.96 -0.97
N VAL A 110 -12.15 5.11 -1.59
CA VAL A 110 -11.09 6.13 -1.70
C VAL A 110 -11.66 7.44 -1.19
N THR A 111 -10.97 8.06 -0.24
CA THR A 111 -11.31 9.36 0.36
C THR A 111 -10.30 10.42 -0.04
N ASP A 112 -10.57 11.67 0.36
CA ASP A 112 -9.73 12.81 0.03
C ASP A 112 -9.44 12.89 -1.48
N VAL A 113 -10.52 12.67 -2.27
CA VAL A 113 -10.41 12.57 -3.72
C VAL A 113 -10.18 13.96 -4.32
N ASN A 114 -9.14 14.05 -5.16
CA ASN A 114 -8.84 15.22 -5.98
C ASN A 114 -8.96 14.83 -7.46
N LEU A 115 -9.92 15.43 -8.17
CA LEU A 115 -10.12 15.27 -9.60
C LEU A 115 -9.39 16.39 -10.35
N LEU A 116 -8.73 16.05 -11.47
CA LEU A 116 -7.90 16.97 -12.24
C LEU A 116 -8.48 17.31 -13.61
N LEU A 117 -9.27 16.42 -14.20
CA LEU A 117 -9.82 16.56 -15.55
C LEU A 117 -11.31 16.88 -15.57
N ILE A 118 -12.01 16.65 -14.47
CA ILE A 118 -13.45 16.87 -14.32
C ILE A 118 -13.72 17.45 -12.93
N ASP A 119 -14.82 18.18 -12.80
CA ASP A 119 -15.20 18.79 -11.52
C ASP A 119 -15.89 17.78 -10.59
N GLU A 120 -16.64 16.82 -11.14
CA GLU A 120 -17.42 15.83 -10.40
C GLU A 120 -17.64 14.54 -11.19
N ILE A 121 -17.93 13.43 -10.50
CA ILE A 121 -18.31 12.14 -11.08
C ILE A 121 -19.84 12.04 -11.02
N LYS A 122 -20.53 12.31 -12.13
CA LYS A 122 -22.01 12.24 -12.22
C LYS A 122 -22.53 10.84 -12.52
N GLU A 123 -21.76 10.07 -13.28
CA GLU A 123 -22.06 8.72 -13.72
C GLU A 123 -20.83 7.85 -13.52
N PRO A 124 -20.97 6.51 -13.44
CA PRO A 124 -19.82 5.61 -13.35
C PRO A 124 -18.86 5.82 -14.53
N ILE A 125 -17.57 5.89 -14.24
CA ILE A 125 -16.50 6.13 -15.23
C ILE A 125 -15.56 4.92 -15.27
N GLU A 126 -15.34 4.37 -16.45
CA GLU A 126 -14.28 3.37 -16.67
C GLU A 126 -12.90 4.03 -16.64
N VAL A 127 -12.01 3.49 -15.83
CA VAL A 127 -10.66 4.02 -15.59
C VAL A 127 -9.65 2.89 -15.46
N GLU A 128 -8.38 3.23 -15.54
CA GLU A 128 -7.29 2.40 -15.06
C GLU A 128 -6.83 2.92 -13.69
N VAL A 129 -6.68 2.03 -12.71
CA VAL A 129 -6.34 2.39 -11.34
C VAL A 129 -5.00 1.82 -10.93
N LYS A 130 -4.17 2.64 -10.32
CA LYS A 130 -2.90 2.25 -9.73
C LYS A 130 -2.95 2.46 -8.22
N THR A 131 -2.79 1.38 -7.44
CA THR A 131 -2.89 1.40 -5.96
C THR A 131 -1.54 1.41 -5.26
N ARG A 132 -0.44 1.26 -6.00
CA ARG A 132 0.96 1.34 -5.52
C ARG A 132 1.87 1.77 -6.66
N TYR A 133 2.99 2.39 -6.36
CA TYR A 133 3.98 2.77 -7.37
C TYR A 133 4.44 1.58 -8.23
N SER A 134 4.72 0.44 -7.59
CA SER A 134 5.20 -0.77 -8.28
C SER A 134 4.10 -1.67 -8.85
N SER A 135 2.81 -1.38 -8.60
CA SER A 135 1.71 -2.18 -9.15
C SER A 135 1.52 -1.89 -10.64
N LYS A 136 1.04 -2.90 -11.37
CA LYS A 136 0.45 -2.66 -12.69
C LYS A 136 -0.85 -1.89 -12.52
N VAL A 137 -1.24 -1.14 -13.54
CA VAL A 137 -2.58 -0.55 -13.61
C VAL A 137 -3.62 -1.66 -13.76
N ALA A 138 -4.78 -1.47 -13.14
CA ALA A 138 -5.90 -2.40 -13.20
C ALA A 138 -7.14 -1.67 -13.69
N LYS A 139 -7.89 -2.28 -14.59
CA LYS A 139 -9.17 -1.75 -15.06
C LYS A 139 -10.20 -1.77 -13.94
N ALA A 140 -10.96 -0.69 -13.84
CA ALA A 140 -11.97 -0.51 -12.83
C ALA A 140 -13.01 0.52 -13.28
N THR A 141 -14.15 0.50 -12.61
CA THR A 141 -15.15 1.55 -12.66
C THR A 141 -15.10 2.35 -11.37
N ILE A 142 -15.14 3.68 -11.46
CA ILE A 142 -15.26 4.56 -10.31
C ILE A 142 -16.65 5.17 -10.24
N GLU A 143 -17.18 5.27 -9.03
CA GLU A 143 -18.49 5.84 -8.73
C GLU A 143 -18.41 6.79 -7.55
N GLN A 144 -19.14 7.89 -7.58
CA GLN A 144 -19.28 8.78 -6.42
C GLN A 144 -19.95 8.04 -5.26
N ASN A 145 -19.36 8.10 -4.08
CA ASN A 145 -19.84 7.39 -2.88
C ASN A 145 -19.86 8.31 -1.65
N GLY A 146 -20.39 9.51 -1.81
CA GLY A 146 -20.42 10.53 -0.77
C GLY A 146 -19.57 11.75 -1.12
N GLU A 147 -19.53 12.72 -0.21
CA GLU A 147 -18.72 13.92 -0.38
C GLU A 147 -17.22 13.54 -0.30
N ASN A 148 -16.43 13.92 -1.31
CA ASN A 148 -15.00 13.60 -1.43
C ASN A 148 -14.65 12.10 -1.32
N GLN A 149 -15.60 11.21 -1.63
CA GLN A 149 -15.38 9.76 -1.59
C GLN A 149 -15.78 9.11 -2.91
N VAL A 150 -14.99 8.14 -3.33
CA VAL A 150 -15.19 7.36 -4.54
C VAL A 150 -15.10 5.88 -4.20
N LYS A 151 -16.06 5.11 -4.70
CA LYS A 151 -15.99 3.66 -4.74
C LYS A 151 -15.29 3.25 -6.04
N VAL A 152 -14.31 2.37 -5.93
CA VAL A 152 -13.60 1.76 -7.05
C VAL A 152 -13.98 0.29 -7.12
N ILE A 153 -14.46 -0.14 -8.27
CA ILE A 153 -14.86 -1.54 -8.53
C ILE A 153 -13.93 -2.05 -9.64
N PHE A 154 -13.02 -2.95 -9.29
CA PHE A 154 -12.06 -3.52 -10.25
C PHE A 154 -12.73 -4.62 -11.10
N ASP A 155 -12.33 -4.73 -12.36
CA ASP A 155 -12.75 -5.84 -13.24
C ASP A 155 -12.24 -7.18 -12.72
N GLU A 156 -11.02 -7.19 -12.19
CA GLU A 156 -10.37 -8.37 -11.61
C GLU A 156 -9.99 -8.13 -10.15
N LEU A 157 -9.92 -9.22 -9.38
CA LEU A 157 -9.50 -9.18 -7.99
C LEU A 157 -8.08 -8.60 -7.85
N GLN A 158 -7.92 -7.65 -6.95
CA GLN A 158 -6.64 -6.99 -6.66
C GLN A 158 -6.04 -7.49 -5.34
N ARG A 159 -4.75 -7.85 -5.39
CA ARG A 159 -4.04 -8.43 -4.26
C ARG A 159 -3.51 -7.38 -3.29
N ALA A 160 -3.76 -7.59 -1.99
CA ALA A 160 -3.11 -6.87 -0.90
C ALA A 160 -3.23 -5.34 -0.99
N ILE A 161 -4.40 -4.84 -1.36
CA ILE A 161 -4.68 -3.40 -1.32
C ILE A 161 -4.53 -2.92 0.12
N THR A 162 -3.83 -1.80 0.30
CA THR A 162 -3.42 -1.36 1.63
C THR A 162 -4.04 0.00 1.94
N PRO A 163 -4.87 0.12 2.98
CA PRO A 163 -5.36 1.40 3.47
C PRO A 163 -4.23 2.38 3.76
N GLY A 164 -4.46 3.66 3.50
CA GLY A 164 -3.47 4.71 3.64
C GLY A 164 -2.58 4.93 2.42
N GLN A 165 -2.56 4.02 1.45
CA GLN A 165 -1.90 4.23 0.16
C GLN A 165 -2.77 5.08 -0.77
N SER A 166 -2.16 5.67 -1.79
CA SER A 166 -2.89 6.43 -2.82
C SER A 166 -3.43 5.49 -3.90
N ALA A 167 -4.69 5.72 -4.31
CA ALA A 167 -5.23 5.21 -5.56
C ALA A 167 -5.19 6.35 -6.58
N VAL A 168 -4.59 6.10 -7.76
CA VAL A 168 -4.52 7.08 -8.85
C VAL A 168 -5.32 6.55 -10.02
N PHE A 169 -6.20 7.39 -10.56
CA PHE A 169 -7.13 7.08 -11.65
C PHE A 169 -6.59 7.65 -12.97
N TYR A 170 -6.56 6.82 -14.01
CA TYR A 170 -6.09 7.19 -15.33
C TYR A 170 -7.18 6.96 -16.38
N VAL A 171 -7.20 7.83 -17.40
CA VAL A 171 -7.93 7.66 -18.64
C VAL A 171 -6.91 7.77 -19.78
N GLY A 172 -6.51 6.64 -20.33
CA GLY A 172 -5.35 6.58 -21.22
C GLY A 172 -4.08 7.08 -20.51
N ASP A 173 -3.37 8.04 -21.11
CA ASP A 173 -2.14 8.63 -20.55
C ASP A 173 -2.40 9.79 -19.58
N LEU A 174 -3.65 10.14 -19.34
CA LEU A 174 -4.01 11.29 -18.51
C LEU A 174 -4.39 10.84 -17.09
N VAL A 175 -3.94 11.61 -16.10
CA VAL A 175 -4.36 11.44 -14.71
C VAL A 175 -5.71 12.11 -14.51
N LEU A 176 -6.77 11.31 -14.33
CA LEU A 176 -8.11 11.81 -14.02
C LEU A 176 -8.17 12.40 -12.61
N GLY A 177 -7.48 11.78 -11.67
CA GLY A 177 -7.47 12.16 -10.27
C GLY A 177 -6.96 11.04 -9.38
N GLY A 178 -7.26 11.13 -8.10
CA GLY A 178 -6.90 10.10 -7.13
C GLY A 178 -7.25 10.51 -5.71
N GLY A 179 -6.96 9.61 -4.77
CA GLY A 179 -7.22 9.84 -3.37
C GLY A 179 -6.58 8.78 -2.49
N LYS A 180 -6.96 8.72 -1.23
CA LYS A 180 -6.42 7.82 -0.21
C LYS A 180 -7.32 6.60 -0.04
N ILE A 181 -6.76 5.43 -0.09
CA ILE A 181 -7.46 4.15 0.14
C ILE A 181 -7.84 4.05 1.62
N CYS A 182 -9.10 3.65 1.89
CA CYS A 182 -9.65 3.43 3.23
C CYS A 182 -9.67 1.96 3.62
#